data_e9636c9056955b30247d123cd6e3690c
#
_entry.id   e9636c9056955b30247d123cd6e3690c
#
_cell.length_a   1.000
_cell.length_b   1.000
_cell.length_c   1.000
_cell.angle_alpha   90.00
_cell.angle_beta   90.00
_cell.angle_gamma   90.00
#
_symmetry.space_group_name_H-M   'P 1'
#
loop_
_entity.id
_entity.type
_entity.pdbx_description
1 polymer ?
#
loop_
_entity_poly.entity_id
_entity_poly.type
_entity_poly.pdbx_seq_one_letter_code
_entity_poly.pdbx_strand_id
1 'polypeptide(L)'
;MATVQQTQSAMAAAVPQVRKLTLVDIAHAISEGIADFKVKPMTHLPIIALIYPLASAFAFLFVFNYDTLPLAFPMVSGSLLVGPLVTVGLYEMSRRIERGEDLSGLQSFNFFHSKALGDIALLGIFLVALFFLWLATAMTLFAMTLGDPWQSLPTESASFSEFVRQLFTTTRGWTLIVTGNLIGLVYAVVALSVAVVSFPMLLDREVSLATAMQTSARVVSTNPVMMAVWGLIVVATMALGALPALVGLCVVIPVLGHASWHLYKKAVV
;
A
#
# COMPACT_ATOMS: atom_id res chain seq x y z
N MET A 1 -44.64 0.57 -6.90
CA MET A 1 -43.36 -0.10 -7.27
C MET A 1 -42.27 0.89 -7.70
N ALA A 2 -42.55 1.91 -8.51
CA ALA A 2 -41.57 2.92 -8.93
C ALA A 2 -40.89 3.70 -7.78
N THR A 3 -41.63 4.06 -6.73
CA THR A 3 -41.13 4.79 -5.56
C THR A 3 -40.14 3.99 -4.72
N VAL A 4 -40.33 2.68 -4.56
CA VAL A 4 -39.41 1.82 -3.79
C VAL A 4 -38.09 1.63 -4.57
N GLN A 5 -38.17 1.48 -5.88
CA GLN A 5 -36.99 1.36 -6.74
C GLN A 5 -36.19 2.66 -6.83
N GLN A 6 -36.86 3.82 -6.85
CA GLN A 6 -36.22 5.13 -6.78
C GLN A 6 -35.56 5.38 -5.41
N THR A 7 -36.20 4.96 -4.32
CA THR A 7 -35.62 5.08 -2.97
C THR A 7 -34.42 4.16 -2.78
N GLN A 8 -34.48 2.92 -3.33
CA GLN A 8 -33.31 2.01 -3.31
C GLN A 8 -32.18 2.52 -4.19
N SER A 9 -32.47 3.09 -5.37
CA SER A 9 -31.46 3.71 -6.22
C SER A 9 -30.83 4.95 -5.61
N ALA A 10 -31.61 5.76 -4.88
CA ALA A 10 -31.12 6.93 -4.14
C ALA A 10 -30.28 6.54 -2.91
N MET A 11 -30.63 5.45 -2.22
CA MET A 11 -29.83 4.92 -1.10
C MET A 11 -28.50 4.29 -1.60
N ALA A 12 -28.49 3.67 -2.77
CA ALA A 12 -27.25 3.15 -3.40
C ALA A 12 -26.33 4.26 -3.94
N ALA A 13 -26.89 5.48 -4.16
CA ALA A 13 -26.12 6.63 -4.66
C ALA A 13 -25.58 7.55 -3.55
N ALA A 14 -25.94 7.34 -2.30
CA ALA A 14 -25.45 8.16 -1.19
C ALA A 14 -23.99 7.81 -0.89
N VAL A 15 -23.06 8.74 -1.14
CA VAL A 15 -21.67 8.59 -0.73
C VAL A 15 -21.62 8.45 0.79
N PRO A 16 -21.02 7.38 1.34
CA PRO A 16 -20.96 7.13 2.78
C PRO A 16 -20.40 8.32 3.57
N GLN A 17 -20.89 8.51 4.77
CA GLN A 17 -20.40 9.59 5.62
C GLN A 17 -19.00 9.28 6.14
N VAL A 18 -18.15 10.31 6.16
CA VAL A 18 -16.78 10.23 6.66
C VAL A 18 -16.69 10.90 8.01
N ARG A 19 -16.07 10.23 8.97
CA ARG A 19 -15.84 10.72 10.34
C ARG A 19 -14.45 11.33 10.46
N LYS A 20 -14.30 12.32 11.35
CA LYS A 20 -12.98 12.78 11.79
C LYS A 20 -12.31 11.72 12.65
N LEU A 21 -11.08 11.38 12.32
CA LEU A 21 -10.24 10.43 13.03
C LEU A 21 -9.37 11.14 14.07
N THR A 22 -9.04 10.41 15.12
CA THR A 22 -8.13 10.82 16.20
C THR A 22 -6.93 9.87 16.27
N LEU A 23 -5.88 10.23 16.99
CA LEU A 23 -4.75 9.33 17.28
C LEU A 23 -5.21 8.06 18.02
N VAL A 24 -6.23 8.17 18.86
CA VAL A 24 -6.82 7.03 19.57
C VAL A 24 -7.46 6.05 18.58
N ASP A 25 -8.15 6.55 17.54
CA ASP A 25 -8.73 5.69 16.48
C ASP A 25 -7.65 4.92 15.73
N ILE A 26 -6.50 5.55 15.41
CA ILE A 26 -5.35 4.89 14.77
C ILE A 26 -4.76 3.83 15.71
N ALA A 27 -4.54 4.17 16.98
CA ALA A 27 -4.00 3.23 17.95
C ALA A 27 -4.93 2.01 18.15
N HIS A 28 -6.24 2.24 18.22
CA HIS A 28 -7.22 1.17 18.28
C HIS A 28 -7.23 0.30 17.02
N ALA A 29 -7.18 0.91 15.83
CA ALA A 29 -7.11 0.15 14.58
C ALA A 29 -5.87 -0.78 14.54
N ILE A 30 -4.72 -0.30 15.01
CA ILE A 30 -3.50 -1.12 15.12
C ILE A 30 -3.68 -2.24 16.15
N SER A 31 -4.23 -1.92 17.33
CA SER A 31 -4.47 -2.91 18.39
C SER A 31 -5.42 -4.01 17.94
N GLU A 32 -6.50 -3.65 17.26
CA GLU A 32 -7.48 -4.59 16.66
C GLU A 32 -6.82 -5.41 15.55
N GLY A 33 -5.98 -4.81 14.70
CA GLY A 33 -5.20 -5.53 13.69
C GLY A 33 -4.21 -6.54 14.27
N ILE A 34 -3.56 -6.21 15.39
CA ILE A 34 -2.72 -7.16 16.13
C ILE A 34 -3.57 -8.29 16.75
N ALA A 35 -4.76 -7.97 17.25
CA ALA A 35 -5.68 -8.96 17.79
C ALA A 35 -6.13 -9.95 16.71
N ASP A 36 -6.55 -9.46 15.53
CA ASP A 36 -6.94 -10.30 14.38
C ASP A 36 -5.80 -11.22 13.94
N PHE A 37 -4.57 -10.70 13.84
CA PHE A 37 -3.39 -11.51 13.52
C PHE A 37 -3.18 -12.66 14.53
N LYS A 38 -3.47 -12.43 15.82
CA LYS A 38 -3.31 -13.42 16.89
C LYS A 38 -4.41 -14.47 16.95
N VAL A 39 -5.57 -14.24 16.34
CA VAL A 39 -6.71 -15.20 16.38
C VAL A 39 -6.30 -16.56 15.82
N LYS A 40 -5.72 -16.59 14.63
CA LYS A 40 -5.23 -17.82 13.98
C LYS A 40 -3.96 -17.51 13.15
N PRO A 41 -2.77 -17.39 13.76
CA PRO A 41 -1.55 -16.96 13.04
C PRO A 41 -1.21 -17.83 11.83
N MET A 42 -1.46 -19.13 11.89
CA MET A 42 -1.17 -20.07 10.80
C MET A 42 -2.02 -19.87 9.56
N THR A 43 -3.16 -19.17 9.66
CA THR A 43 -4.00 -18.86 8.48
C THR A 43 -3.37 -17.81 7.56
N HIS A 44 -2.33 -17.11 8.02
CA HIS A 44 -1.58 -16.13 7.22
C HIS A 44 -0.48 -16.79 6.37
N LEU A 45 -0.16 -18.07 6.61
CA LEU A 45 0.92 -18.79 5.88
C LEU A 45 0.78 -18.73 4.36
N PRO A 46 -0.41 -18.88 3.73
CA PRO A 46 -0.52 -18.78 2.28
C PRO A 46 -0.15 -17.39 1.74
N ILE A 47 -0.51 -16.33 2.46
CA ILE A 47 -0.16 -14.94 2.09
C ILE A 47 1.34 -14.71 2.30
N ILE A 48 1.89 -15.16 3.43
CA ILE A 48 3.33 -15.07 3.73
C ILE A 48 4.14 -15.84 2.71
N ALA A 49 3.71 -17.07 2.34
CA ALA A 49 4.36 -17.91 1.34
C ALA A 49 4.37 -17.27 -0.07
N LEU A 50 3.44 -16.37 -0.35
CA LEU A 50 3.43 -15.57 -1.58
C LEU A 50 4.33 -14.34 -1.47
N ILE A 51 4.22 -13.58 -0.39
CA ILE A 51 4.88 -12.28 -0.24
C ILE A 51 6.37 -12.42 0.02
N TYR A 52 6.79 -13.32 0.91
CA TYR A 52 8.18 -13.43 1.33
C TYR A 52 9.15 -13.84 0.20
N PRO A 53 8.86 -14.89 -0.61
CA PRO A 53 9.71 -15.21 -1.75
C PRO A 53 9.78 -14.10 -2.79
N LEU A 54 8.65 -13.40 -3.03
CA LEU A 54 8.60 -12.28 -3.97
C LEU A 54 9.46 -11.11 -3.49
N ALA A 55 9.34 -10.72 -2.23
CA ALA A 55 10.16 -9.69 -1.62
C ALA A 55 11.65 -10.07 -1.59
N SER A 56 11.96 -11.35 -1.31
CA SER A 56 13.33 -11.87 -1.29
C SER A 56 13.95 -11.90 -2.69
N ALA A 57 13.21 -12.37 -3.71
CA ALA A 57 13.66 -12.34 -5.09
C ALA A 57 13.92 -10.90 -5.56
N PHE A 58 13.06 -9.98 -5.16
CA PHE A 58 13.21 -8.56 -5.43
C PHE A 58 14.49 -7.98 -4.78
N ALA A 59 14.70 -8.25 -3.49
CA ALA A 59 15.91 -7.83 -2.79
C ALA A 59 17.18 -8.43 -3.41
N PHE A 60 17.11 -9.71 -3.82
CA PHE A 60 18.22 -10.40 -4.49
C PHE A 60 18.66 -9.70 -5.78
N LEU A 61 17.71 -9.20 -6.58
CA LEU A 61 18.04 -8.47 -7.82
C LEU A 61 18.90 -7.23 -7.56
N PHE A 62 18.72 -6.53 -6.42
CA PHE A 62 19.49 -5.35 -6.07
C PHE A 62 20.82 -5.66 -5.42
N VAL A 63 20.91 -6.75 -4.66
CA VAL A 63 22.16 -7.15 -4.00
C VAL A 63 23.20 -7.65 -5.00
N PHE A 64 22.75 -8.34 -6.06
CA PHE A 64 23.64 -9.00 -7.01
C PHE A 64 23.78 -8.30 -8.36
N ASN A 65 22.99 -7.24 -8.63
CA ASN A 65 23.08 -6.47 -9.87
C ASN A 65 23.28 -4.98 -9.55
N TYR A 66 24.52 -4.55 -9.52
CA TYR A 66 24.86 -3.14 -9.24
C TYR A 66 24.26 -2.16 -10.26
N ASP A 67 24.04 -2.61 -11.51
CA ASP A 67 23.38 -1.80 -12.55
C ASP A 67 21.94 -1.43 -12.22
N THR A 68 21.29 -2.16 -11.31
CA THR A 68 19.90 -1.87 -10.87
C THR A 68 19.84 -0.96 -9.65
N LEU A 69 20.98 -0.58 -9.08
CA LEU A 69 21.05 0.20 -7.83
C LEU A 69 20.27 1.53 -7.88
N PRO A 70 20.28 2.30 -9.00
CA PRO A 70 19.48 3.50 -9.14
C PRO A 70 17.96 3.26 -8.99
N LEU A 71 17.50 2.05 -9.31
CA LEU A 71 16.11 1.63 -9.18
C LEU A 71 15.73 1.19 -7.78
N ALA A 72 16.69 0.87 -6.90
CA ALA A 72 16.42 0.28 -5.59
C ALA A 72 15.44 1.11 -4.77
N PHE A 73 15.72 2.40 -4.58
CA PHE A 73 14.83 3.29 -3.83
C PHE A 73 13.45 3.48 -4.50
N PRO A 74 13.36 3.81 -5.82
CA PRO A 74 12.08 3.92 -6.49
C PRO A 74 11.24 2.64 -6.45
N MET A 75 11.85 1.49 -6.58
CA MET A 75 11.12 0.22 -6.53
C MET A 75 10.63 -0.12 -5.12
N VAL A 76 11.50 0.03 -4.10
CA VAL A 76 11.10 -0.21 -2.71
C VAL A 76 10.01 0.76 -2.28
N SER A 77 10.18 2.06 -2.51
CA SER A 77 9.17 3.07 -2.15
C SER A 77 7.88 2.90 -2.96
N GLY A 78 8.00 2.60 -4.25
CA GLY A 78 6.86 2.37 -5.13
C GLY A 78 6.08 1.10 -4.80
N SER A 79 6.72 0.06 -4.26
CA SER A 79 6.02 -1.16 -3.83
C SER A 79 4.95 -0.89 -2.76
N LEU A 80 5.14 0.16 -1.95
CA LEU A 80 4.14 0.59 -0.97
C LEU A 80 2.85 1.12 -1.64
N LEU A 81 2.92 1.64 -2.87
CA LEU A 81 1.75 2.14 -3.61
C LEU A 81 0.78 0.99 -3.94
N VAL A 82 1.30 -0.21 -4.19
CA VAL A 82 0.48 -1.40 -4.49
C VAL A 82 0.15 -2.22 -3.23
N GLY A 83 0.64 -1.81 -2.07
CA GLY A 83 0.41 -2.48 -0.79
C GLY A 83 -1.06 -2.83 -0.51
N PRO A 84 -2.01 -1.90 -0.65
CA PRO A 84 -3.43 -2.17 -0.42
C PRO A 84 -4.00 -3.31 -1.28
N LEU A 85 -3.52 -3.49 -2.51
CA LEU A 85 -3.91 -4.61 -3.37
C LEU A 85 -3.46 -5.95 -2.79
N VAL A 86 -2.23 -6.02 -2.28
CA VAL A 86 -1.67 -7.23 -1.70
C VAL A 86 -2.41 -7.64 -0.41
N THR A 87 -2.96 -6.67 0.31
CA THR A 87 -3.65 -6.90 1.59
C THR A 87 -5.14 -7.21 1.47
N VAL A 88 -5.71 -7.30 0.26
CA VAL A 88 -7.15 -7.59 0.04
C VAL A 88 -7.60 -8.87 0.74
N GLY A 89 -6.77 -9.94 0.69
CA GLY A 89 -7.05 -11.19 1.39
C GLY A 89 -7.10 -11.04 2.92
N LEU A 90 -6.34 -10.11 3.48
CA LEU A 90 -6.34 -9.80 4.91
C LEU A 90 -7.60 -9.03 5.32
N TYR A 91 -8.12 -8.16 4.46
CA TYR A 91 -9.42 -7.51 4.68
C TYR A 91 -10.55 -8.53 4.72
N GLU A 92 -10.53 -9.53 3.82
CA GLU A 92 -11.51 -10.62 3.85
C GLU A 92 -11.42 -11.43 5.15
N MET A 93 -10.21 -11.66 5.67
CA MET A 93 -10.02 -12.35 6.95
C MET A 93 -10.57 -11.54 8.12
N SER A 94 -10.27 -10.21 8.22
CA SER A 94 -10.86 -9.35 9.26
C SER A 94 -12.38 -9.30 9.18
N ARG A 95 -12.93 -9.21 7.97
CA ARG A 95 -14.38 -9.24 7.75
C ARG A 95 -15.02 -10.52 8.31
N ARG A 96 -14.38 -11.68 8.13
CA ARG A 96 -14.85 -12.95 8.66
C ARG A 96 -14.72 -13.05 10.17
N ILE A 97 -13.63 -12.53 10.74
CA ILE A 97 -13.46 -12.44 12.21
C ILE A 97 -14.59 -11.63 12.81
N GLU A 98 -14.91 -10.46 12.25
CA GLU A 98 -16.04 -9.62 12.73
C GLU A 98 -17.38 -10.35 12.66
N ARG A 99 -17.58 -11.24 11.68
CA ARG A 99 -18.81 -12.01 11.51
C ARG A 99 -18.84 -13.30 12.33
N GLY A 100 -17.78 -13.63 13.05
CA GLY A 100 -17.66 -14.90 13.78
C GLY A 100 -17.61 -16.12 12.86
N GLU A 101 -17.22 -15.95 11.59
CA GLU A 101 -17.09 -17.03 10.62
C GLU A 101 -15.80 -17.82 10.85
N ASP A 102 -15.79 -19.10 10.44
CA ASP A 102 -14.58 -19.92 10.54
C ASP A 102 -13.47 -19.42 9.61
N LEU A 103 -12.22 -19.51 10.08
CA LEU A 103 -11.03 -19.05 9.38
C LEU A 103 -10.18 -20.23 8.93
N SER A 104 -9.96 -20.35 7.63
CA SER A 104 -8.87 -21.12 7.05
C SER A 104 -7.99 -20.22 6.20
N GLY A 105 -6.69 -20.54 6.07
CA GLY A 105 -5.78 -19.72 5.27
C GLY A 105 -6.18 -19.61 3.80
N LEU A 106 -6.86 -20.59 3.24
CA LEU A 106 -7.37 -20.57 1.87
C LEU A 106 -8.58 -19.63 1.69
N GLN A 107 -9.33 -19.37 2.76
CA GLN A 107 -10.47 -18.44 2.72
C GLN A 107 -10.04 -16.98 2.53
N SER A 108 -8.79 -16.64 2.81
CA SER A 108 -8.23 -15.33 2.46
C SER A 108 -8.31 -15.03 0.97
N PHE A 109 -8.41 -16.06 0.12
CA PHE A 109 -8.59 -15.93 -1.33
C PHE A 109 -10.06 -15.92 -1.77
N ASN A 110 -11.04 -16.00 -0.87
CA ASN A 110 -12.46 -15.99 -1.23
C ASN A 110 -12.91 -14.67 -1.87
N PHE A 111 -12.16 -13.59 -1.72
CA PHE A 111 -12.44 -12.35 -2.44
C PHE A 111 -12.46 -12.54 -3.97
N PHE A 112 -11.79 -13.57 -4.52
CA PHE A 112 -11.90 -13.93 -5.94
C PHE A 112 -13.31 -14.33 -6.38
N HIS A 113 -14.18 -14.71 -5.45
CA HIS A 113 -15.59 -15.00 -5.70
C HIS A 113 -16.51 -13.82 -5.38
N SER A 114 -15.94 -12.67 -4.98
CA SER A 114 -16.71 -11.46 -4.69
C SER A 114 -17.29 -10.85 -5.95
N LYS A 115 -18.50 -10.31 -5.87
CA LYS A 115 -19.10 -9.48 -6.94
C LYS A 115 -18.25 -8.23 -7.22
N ALA A 116 -17.49 -7.76 -6.24
CA ALA A 116 -16.61 -6.60 -6.37
C ALA A 116 -15.25 -6.92 -7.03
N LEU A 117 -15.00 -8.17 -7.46
CA LEU A 117 -13.70 -8.56 -8.02
C LEU A 117 -13.29 -7.67 -9.21
N GLY A 118 -14.24 -7.33 -10.09
CA GLY A 118 -13.96 -6.45 -11.25
C GLY A 118 -13.50 -5.06 -10.80
N ASP A 119 -14.16 -4.46 -9.83
CA ASP A 119 -13.82 -3.14 -9.29
C ASP A 119 -12.50 -3.18 -8.51
N ILE A 120 -12.26 -4.24 -7.75
CA ILE A 120 -10.98 -4.47 -7.04
C ILE A 120 -9.84 -4.62 -8.06
N ALA A 121 -10.05 -5.37 -9.14
CA ALA A 121 -9.04 -5.54 -10.19
C ALA A 121 -8.75 -4.22 -10.92
N LEU A 122 -9.77 -3.44 -11.27
CA LEU A 122 -9.59 -2.12 -11.90
C LEU A 122 -8.81 -1.16 -10.99
N LEU A 123 -9.13 -1.13 -9.69
CA LEU A 123 -8.39 -0.34 -8.71
C LEU A 123 -6.94 -0.82 -8.58
N GLY A 124 -6.73 -2.13 -8.60
CA GLY A 124 -5.39 -2.73 -8.60
C GLY A 124 -4.58 -2.35 -9.84
N ILE A 125 -5.19 -2.42 -11.04
CA ILE A 125 -4.56 -1.98 -12.30
C ILE A 125 -4.17 -0.50 -12.22
N PHE A 126 -5.04 0.35 -11.66
CA PHE A 126 -4.73 1.76 -11.45
C PHE A 126 -3.48 1.95 -10.57
N LEU A 127 -3.38 1.24 -9.44
CA LEU A 127 -2.21 1.34 -8.55
C LEU A 127 -0.93 0.80 -9.21
N VAL A 128 -1.03 -0.27 -9.99
CA VAL A 128 0.09 -0.80 -10.77
C VAL A 128 0.54 0.19 -11.84
N ALA A 129 -0.40 0.83 -12.54
CA ALA A 129 -0.08 1.89 -13.50
C ALA A 129 0.59 3.09 -12.80
N LEU A 130 0.09 3.49 -11.64
CA LEU A 130 0.69 4.54 -10.81
C LEU A 130 2.12 4.20 -10.37
N PHE A 131 2.37 2.94 -10.01
CA PHE A 131 3.70 2.43 -9.68
C PHE A 131 4.67 2.54 -10.87
N PHE A 132 4.27 2.09 -12.06
CA PHE A 132 5.12 2.21 -13.25
C PHE A 132 5.35 3.67 -13.65
N LEU A 133 4.35 4.53 -13.50
CA LEU A 133 4.51 5.97 -13.72
C LEU A 133 5.50 6.58 -12.74
N TRP A 134 5.44 6.17 -11.46
CA TRP A 134 6.44 6.54 -10.45
C TRP A 134 7.85 6.10 -10.86
N LEU A 135 8.02 4.84 -11.29
CA LEU A 135 9.33 4.35 -11.76
C LEU A 135 9.86 5.16 -12.93
N ALA A 136 9.03 5.42 -13.94
CA ALA A 136 9.41 6.23 -15.10
C ALA A 136 9.83 7.65 -14.70
N THR A 137 9.08 8.27 -13.78
CA THR A 137 9.38 9.59 -13.23
C THR A 137 10.72 9.59 -12.48
N ALA A 138 10.94 8.59 -11.62
CA ALA A 138 12.16 8.46 -10.83
C ALA A 138 13.39 8.23 -11.72
N MET A 139 13.27 7.40 -12.76
CA MET A 139 14.32 7.16 -13.74
C MET A 139 14.64 8.42 -14.54
N THR A 140 13.63 9.17 -14.97
CA THR A 140 13.83 10.45 -15.67
C THR A 140 14.55 11.45 -14.77
N LEU A 141 14.13 11.56 -13.50
CA LEU A 141 14.78 12.44 -12.54
C LEU A 141 16.25 12.05 -12.30
N PHE A 142 16.52 10.74 -12.19
CA PHE A 142 17.88 10.23 -12.06
C PHE A 142 18.73 10.62 -13.27
N ALA A 143 18.23 10.36 -14.49
CA ALA A 143 18.91 10.71 -15.73
C ALA A 143 19.23 12.22 -15.84
N MET A 144 18.31 13.08 -15.40
CA MET A 144 18.49 14.52 -15.41
C MET A 144 19.50 15.04 -14.37
N THR A 145 19.73 14.28 -13.29
CA THR A 145 20.58 14.72 -12.17
C THR A 145 21.95 14.06 -12.17
N LEU A 146 22.02 12.75 -12.20
CA LEU A 146 23.26 11.96 -12.08
C LEU A 146 23.74 11.39 -13.42
N GLY A 147 22.95 11.51 -14.49
CA GLY A 147 23.23 10.99 -15.82
C GLY A 147 22.46 9.71 -16.12
N ASP A 148 22.61 9.22 -17.36
CA ASP A 148 21.90 8.01 -17.80
C ASP A 148 22.29 6.81 -16.91
N PRO A 149 21.34 6.19 -16.20
CA PRO A 149 21.62 5.09 -15.30
C PRO A 149 22.22 3.87 -16.00
N TRP A 150 22.02 3.75 -17.32
CA TRP A 150 22.54 2.65 -18.15
C TRP A 150 23.92 2.94 -18.76
N GLN A 151 24.34 4.22 -18.83
CA GLN A 151 25.61 4.64 -19.40
C GLN A 151 26.60 5.16 -18.35
N SER A 152 26.12 5.57 -17.19
CA SER A 152 26.92 6.27 -16.19
C SER A 152 27.57 5.35 -15.16
N LEU A 153 27.22 4.06 -15.15
CA LEU A 153 27.85 3.08 -14.28
C LEU A 153 29.10 2.53 -14.99
N PRO A 154 30.32 2.77 -14.45
CA PRO A 154 31.53 2.20 -15.00
C PRO A 154 31.44 0.67 -14.99
N THR A 155 31.78 0.06 -16.09
CA THR A 155 31.60 -1.35 -16.40
C THR A 155 32.34 -2.35 -15.49
N GLU A 156 33.19 -1.93 -14.57
CA GLU A 156 33.91 -2.85 -13.68
C GLU A 156 34.22 -2.35 -12.25
N SER A 157 33.88 -1.12 -11.87
CA SER A 157 34.27 -0.60 -10.55
C SER A 157 33.40 0.49 -9.93
N ALA A 158 32.18 0.71 -10.39
CA ALA A 158 31.24 1.54 -9.63
C ALA A 158 30.82 0.77 -8.38
N SER A 159 31.62 0.89 -7.34
CA SER A 159 31.30 0.32 -6.06
C SER A 159 30.04 1.01 -5.51
N PHE A 160 29.21 0.26 -4.78
CA PHE A 160 28.10 0.82 -3.98
C PHE A 160 28.55 2.08 -3.20
N SER A 161 29.79 2.09 -2.71
CA SER A 161 30.38 3.20 -2.00
C SER A 161 30.48 4.48 -2.85
N GLU A 162 30.83 4.37 -4.13
CA GLU A 162 30.93 5.54 -5.02
C GLU A 162 29.55 6.11 -5.34
N PHE A 163 28.56 5.25 -5.59
CA PHE A 163 27.16 5.70 -5.75
C PHE A 163 26.68 6.44 -4.51
N VAL A 164 26.87 5.87 -3.32
CA VAL A 164 26.49 6.50 -2.05
C VAL A 164 27.25 7.82 -1.85
N ARG A 165 28.55 7.85 -2.17
CA ARG A 165 29.34 9.08 -2.10
C ARG A 165 28.77 10.16 -3.02
N GLN A 166 28.49 9.86 -4.29
CA GLN A 166 27.90 10.82 -5.24
C GLN A 166 26.55 11.33 -4.74
N LEU A 167 25.70 10.43 -4.23
CA LEU A 167 24.37 10.75 -3.76
C LEU A 167 24.40 11.74 -2.58
N PHE A 168 25.31 11.54 -1.60
CA PHE A 168 25.31 12.33 -0.36
C PHE A 168 26.31 13.48 -0.34
N THR A 169 27.33 13.52 -1.25
CA THR A 169 28.35 14.56 -1.22
C THR A 169 28.25 15.56 -2.37
N THR A 170 27.37 15.35 -3.37
CA THR A 170 27.24 16.26 -4.50
C THR A 170 25.93 17.03 -4.46
N THR A 171 25.94 18.26 -5.02
CA THR A 171 24.70 19.06 -5.19
C THR A 171 23.67 18.31 -6.03
N ARG A 172 24.10 17.59 -7.09
CA ARG A 172 23.21 16.81 -7.95
C ARG A 172 22.56 15.66 -7.19
N GLY A 173 23.32 14.97 -6.33
CA GLY A 173 22.79 13.91 -5.47
C GLY A 173 21.74 14.44 -4.49
N TRP A 174 22.01 15.55 -3.84
CA TRP A 174 21.02 16.22 -2.96
C TRP A 174 19.80 16.71 -3.72
N THR A 175 19.98 17.22 -4.95
CA THR A 175 18.83 17.59 -5.81
C THR A 175 17.97 16.35 -6.07
N LEU A 176 18.58 15.21 -6.40
CA LEU A 176 17.84 13.95 -6.61
C LEU A 176 17.09 13.52 -5.35
N ILE A 177 17.75 13.55 -4.17
CA ILE A 177 17.12 13.17 -2.90
C ILE A 177 15.91 14.07 -2.61
N VAL A 178 16.08 15.38 -2.64
CA VAL A 178 15.02 16.33 -2.26
C VAL A 178 13.86 16.30 -3.25
N THR A 179 14.14 16.45 -4.55
CA THR A 179 13.10 16.45 -5.58
C THR A 179 12.42 15.09 -5.72
N GLY A 180 13.19 14.00 -5.62
CA GLY A 180 12.65 12.64 -5.67
C GLY A 180 11.70 12.35 -4.52
N ASN A 181 12.06 12.74 -3.28
CA ASN A 181 11.17 12.56 -2.13
C ASN A 181 9.92 13.45 -2.21
N LEU A 182 10.03 14.70 -2.71
CA LEU A 182 8.87 15.57 -2.89
C LEU A 182 7.90 15.03 -3.94
N ILE A 183 8.42 14.58 -5.08
CA ILE A 183 7.60 13.95 -6.13
C ILE A 183 7.02 12.63 -5.62
N GLY A 184 7.81 11.78 -4.96
CA GLY A 184 7.36 10.54 -4.35
C GLY A 184 6.24 10.74 -3.35
N LEU A 185 6.29 11.82 -2.55
CA LEU A 185 5.22 12.21 -1.64
C LEU A 185 3.91 12.49 -2.39
N VAL A 186 3.96 13.15 -3.57
CA VAL A 186 2.75 13.36 -4.40
C VAL A 186 2.16 12.01 -4.82
N TYR A 187 2.98 11.08 -5.31
CA TYR A 187 2.52 9.73 -5.66
C TYR A 187 1.92 8.99 -4.45
N ALA A 188 2.55 9.09 -3.29
CA ALA A 188 2.06 8.47 -2.06
C ALA A 188 0.70 9.06 -1.63
N VAL A 189 0.53 10.39 -1.70
CA VAL A 189 -0.75 11.06 -1.40
C VAL A 189 -1.84 10.65 -2.39
N VAL A 190 -1.53 10.54 -3.68
CA VAL A 190 -2.49 10.05 -4.70
C VAL A 190 -2.90 8.61 -4.40
N ALA A 191 -1.94 7.70 -4.19
CA ALA A 191 -2.22 6.31 -3.88
C ALA A 191 -3.06 6.16 -2.59
N LEU A 192 -2.67 6.87 -1.53
CA LEU A 192 -3.39 6.87 -0.26
C LEU A 192 -4.83 7.41 -0.44
N SER A 193 -4.98 8.53 -1.17
CA SER A 193 -6.29 9.15 -1.43
C SER A 193 -7.24 8.23 -2.19
N VAL A 194 -6.69 7.39 -3.08
CA VAL A 194 -7.50 6.49 -3.90
C VAL A 194 -7.78 5.16 -3.18
N ALA A 195 -6.84 4.66 -2.37
CA ALA A 195 -6.83 3.26 -1.96
C ALA A 195 -7.09 3.01 -0.48
N VAL A 196 -6.87 4.00 0.42
CA VAL A 196 -6.81 3.75 1.88
C VAL A 196 -8.06 3.07 2.46
N VAL A 197 -9.25 3.39 1.96
CA VAL A 197 -10.50 2.73 2.34
C VAL A 197 -11.25 2.08 1.18
N SER A 198 -10.80 2.28 -0.08
CA SER A 198 -11.54 1.77 -1.25
C SER A 198 -11.59 0.24 -1.30
N PHE A 199 -10.45 -0.44 -1.10
CA PHE A 199 -10.42 -1.89 -1.14
C PHE A 199 -11.27 -2.55 -0.04
N PRO A 200 -11.11 -2.19 1.25
CA PRO A 200 -11.94 -2.77 2.29
C PRO A 200 -13.42 -2.41 2.09
N MET A 201 -13.74 -1.22 1.62
CA MET A 201 -15.12 -0.79 1.36
C MET A 201 -15.77 -1.57 0.22
N LEU A 202 -15.05 -1.86 -0.87
CA LEU A 202 -15.54 -2.68 -1.99
C LEU A 202 -15.85 -4.13 -1.54
N LEU A 203 -15.10 -4.65 -0.57
CA LEU A 203 -15.39 -5.97 0.03
C LEU A 203 -16.56 -5.95 1.01
N ASP A 204 -16.72 -4.86 1.76
CA ASP A 204 -17.70 -4.76 2.84
C ASP A 204 -19.09 -4.33 2.36
N ARG A 205 -19.16 -3.45 1.36
CA ARG A 205 -20.38 -2.79 0.91
C ARG A 205 -20.60 -2.98 -0.59
N GLU A 206 -21.85 -3.10 -1.02
CA GLU A 206 -22.23 -3.10 -2.45
C GLU A 206 -22.25 -1.65 -2.98
N VAL A 207 -21.06 -1.11 -3.28
CA VAL A 207 -20.86 0.24 -3.83
C VAL A 207 -20.06 0.19 -5.12
N SER A 208 -20.21 1.22 -5.97
CA SER A 208 -19.38 1.33 -7.18
C SER A 208 -17.93 1.71 -6.86
N LEU A 209 -17.01 1.37 -7.77
CA LEU A 209 -15.61 1.80 -7.69
C LEU A 209 -15.48 3.31 -7.51
N ALA A 210 -16.25 4.10 -8.29
CA ALA A 210 -16.23 5.55 -8.19
C ALA A 210 -16.63 6.06 -6.80
N THR A 211 -17.67 5.46 -6.18
CA THR A 211 -18.10 5.78 -4.81
C THR A 211 -17.04 5.43 -3.79
N ALA A 212 -16.40 4.27 -3.93
CA ALA A 212 -15.31 3.84 -3.04
C ALA A 212 -14.11 4.80 -3.12
N MET A 213 -13.65 5.15 -4.33
CA MET A 213 -12.54 6.09 -4.54
C MET A 213 -12.86 7.51 -4.02
N GLN A 214 -14.08 8.01 -4.27
CA GLN A 214 -14.51 9.31 -3.74
C GLN A 214 -14.56 9.32 -2.22
N THR A 215 -15.05 8.24 -1.60
CA THR A 215 -15.07 8.10 -0.13
C THR A 215 -13.65 8.09 0.42
N SER A 216 -12.73 7.34 -0.21
CA SER A 216 -11.33 7.29 0.17
C SER A 216 -10.66 8.68 0.10
N ALA A 217 -10.85 9.40 -1.01
CA ALA A 217 -10.36 10.77 -1.15
C ALA A 217 -10.94 11.72 -0.08
N ARG A 218 -12.22 11.55 0.29
CA ARG A 218 -12.84 12.32 1.38
C ARG A 218 -12.26 11.97 2.75
N VAL A 219 -11.95 10.69 3.03
CA VAL A 219 -11.28 10.30 4.28
C VAL A 219 -9.95 11.03 4.41
N VAL A 220 -9.14 11.05 3.35
CA VAL A 220 -7.83 11.72 3.34
C VAL A 220 -7.98 13.24 3.48
N SER A 221 -8.88 13.87 2.71
CA SER A 221 -9.09 15.32 2.76
C SER A 221 -9.72 15.80 4.07
N THR A 222 -10.55 14.99 4.72
CA THR A 222 -11.15 15.30 6.02
C THR A 222 -10.18 15.10 7.17
N ASN A 223 -9.20 14.18 7.00
CA ASN A 223 -8.27 13.75 8.04
C ASN A 223 -6.78 13.85 7.61
N PRO A 224 -6.31 14.97 7.03
CA PRO A 224 -4.98 15.01 6.40
C PRO A 224 -3.85 14.67 7.37
N VAL A 225 -3.91 15.19 8.60
CA VAL A 225 -2.88 14.92 9.62
C VAL A 225 -2.91 13.46 10.06
N MET A 226 -4.09 12.90 10.31
CA MET A 226 -4.21 11.49 10.73
C MET A 226 -3.80 10.53 9.61
N MET A 227 -4.06 10.87 8.36
CA MET A 227 -3.61 10.07 7.21
C MET A 227 -2.11 10.20 6.98
N ALA A 228 -1.50 11.35 7.25
CA ALA A 228 -0.04 11.50 7.25
C ALA A 228 0.60 10.66 8.35
N VAL A 229 0.04 10.68 9.57
CA VAL A 229 0.50 9.81 10.68
C VAL A 229 0.34 8.33 10.31
N TRP A 230 -0.78 7.93 9.72
CA TRP A 230 -0.99 6.56 9.24
C TRP A 230 0.06 6.15 8.20
N GLY A 231 0.28 6.98 7.19
CA GLY A 231 1.31 6.74 6.16
C GLY A 231 2.71 6.61 6.76
N LEU A 232 3.06 7.47 7.74
CA LEU A 232 4.34 7.40 8.43
C LEU A 232 4.48 6.09 9.23
N ILE A 233 3.43 5.65 9.93
CA ILE A 233 3.41 4.36 10.65
C ILE A 233 3.65 3.21 9.66
N VAL A 234 2.96 3.21 8.52
CA VAL A 234 3.15 2.18 7.48
C VAL A 234 4.60 2.16 7.01
N VAL A 235 5.17 3.30 6.62
CA VAL A 235 6.56 3.38 6.14
C VAL A 235 7.54 2.94 7.22
N ALA A 236 7.39 3.43 8.45
CA ALA A 236 8.31 3.12 9.55
C ALA A 236 8.26 1.63 9.92
N THR A 237 7.06 1.05 10.04
CA THR A 237 6.91 -0.37 10.40
C THR A 237 7.37 -1.30 9.28
N MET A 238 7.13 -0.95 8.01
CA MET A 238 7.67 -1.69 6.86
C MET A 238 9.19 -1.65 6.83
N ALA A 239 9.80 -0.48 7.07
CA ALA A 239 11.26 -0.35 7.15
C ALA A 239 11.83 -1.19 8.31
N LEU A 240 11.24 -1.12 9.50
CA LEU A 240 11.64 -1.94 10.64
C LEU A 240 11.46 -3.45 10.38
N GLY A 241 10.38 -3.84 9.72
CA GLY A 241 10.12 -5.23 9.34
C GLY A 241 11.10 -5.76 8.29
N ALA A 242 11.66 -4.90 7.46
CA ALA A 242 12.65 -5.27 6.45
C ALA A 242 14.06 -5.50 7.04
N LEU A 243 14.41 -4.85 8.16
CA LEU A 243 15.75 -4.93 8.78
C LEU A 243 16.20 -6.38 9.06
N PRO A 244 15.39 -7.27 9.67
CA PRO A 244 15.81 -8.66 9.89
C PRO A 244 15.64 -9.51 8.62
N ALA A 245 16.38 -9.18 7.56
CA ALA A 245 16.37 -9.90 6.27
C ALA A 245 14.96 -10.16 5.74
N LEU A 246 14.08 -9.16 5.81
CA LEU A 246 12.67 -9.18 5.39
C LEU A 246 11.74 -10.09 6.21
N VAL A 247 12.27 -10.87 7.16
CA VAL A 247 11.45 -11.81 7.97
C VAL A 247 10.38 -11.06 8.78
N GLY A 248 10.69 -9.87 9.28
CA GLY A 248 9.71 -9.05 10.00
C GLY A 248 8.50 -8.66 9.16
N LEU A 249 8.61 -8.61 7.83
CA LEU A 249 7.48 -8.33 6.93
C LEU A 249 6.40 -9.40 7.01
N CYS A 250 6.76 -10.64 7.37
CA CYS A 250 5.80 -11.73 7.61
C CYS A 250 4.80 -11.44 8.74
N VAL A 251 5.14 -10.52 9.63
CA VAL A 251 4.27 -10.05 10.72
C VAL A 251 3.71 -8.67 10.40
N VAL A 252 4.55 -7.75 9.94
CA VAL A 252 4.17 -6.35 9.70
C VAL A 252 3.07 -6.24 8.64
N ILE A 253 3.21 -6.95 7.51
CA ILE A 253 2.21 -6.87 6.42
C ILE A 253 0.83 -7.37 6.86
N PRO A 254 0.69 -8.58 7.47
CA PRO A 254 -0.58 -9.00 8.00
C PRO A 254 -1.18 -8.05 9.03
N VAL A 255 -0.38 -7.59 9.99
CA VAL A 255 -0.87 -6.65 11.02
C VAL A 255 -1.37 -5.34 10.41
N LEU A 256 -0.62 -4.75 9.47
CA LEU A 256 -1.03 -3.53 8.79
C LEU A 256 -2.27 -3.74 7.90
N GLY A 257 -2.40 -4.90 7.26
CA GLY A 257 -3.59 -5.23 6.49
C GLY A 257 -4.84 -5.27 7.38
N HIS A 258 -4.81 -6.03 8.47
CA HIS A 258 -5.90 -6.06 9.44
C HIS A 258 -6.18 -4.67 10.04
N ALA A 259 -5.15 -3.93 10.42
CA ALA A 259 -5.29 -2.58 10.95
C ALA A 259 -5.92 -1.61 9.93
N SER A 260 -5.62 -1.76 8.62
CA SER A 260 -6.25 -0.97 7.54
C SER A 260 -7.75 -1.23 7.44
N TRP A 261 -8.19 -2.49 7.65
CA TRP A 261 -9.61 -2.83 7.74
C TRP A 261 -10.29 -2.07 8.90
N HIS A 262 -9.74 -2.15 10.09
CA HIS A 262 -10.29 -1.46 11.26
C HIS A 262 -10.22 0.06 11.14
N LEU A 263 -9.20 0.61 10.48
CA LEU A 263 -9.14 2.04 10.15
C LEU A 263 -10.29 2.45 9.23
N TYR A 264 -10.58 1.63 8.18
CA TYR A 264 -11.75 1.85 7.33
C TYR A 264 -13.06 1.86 8.14
N LYS A 265 -13.28 0.87 9.02
CA LYS A 265 -14.48 0.77 9.86
C LYS A 265 -14.65 1.98 10.81
N LYS A 266 -13.53 2.60 11.22
CA LYS A 266 -13.54 3.82 12.05
C LYS A 266 -13.74 5.09 11.22
N ALA A 267 -13.29 5.11 9.97
CA ALA A 267 -13.34 6.30 9.12
C ALA A 267 -14.67 6.49 8.37
N VAL A 268 -15.40 5.39 8.07
CA VAL A 268 -16.59 5.38 7.20
C VAL A 268 -17.79 4.81 7.96
N VAL A 269 -18.81 5.66 8.11
CA VAL A 269 -20.04 5.35 8.86
C VAL A 269 -21.16 4.92 7.90
#